data_aff0bd7df9964d9a224555f718d18210
#
_entry.id   aff0bd7df9964d9a224555f718d18210
#
_cell.length_a   1.000
_cell.length_b   1.000
_cell.length_c   1.000
_cell.angle_alpha   90.00
_cell.angle_beta   90.00
_cell.angle_gamma   90.00
#
_symmetry.space_group_name_H-M   'P 1'
#
loop_
_entity.id
_entity.type
_entity.pdbx_description
1 polymer ?
#
loop_
_entity_poly.entity_id
_entity_poly.type
_entity_poly.pdbx_seq_one_letter_code
_entity_poly.pdbx_strand_id
1 'polypeptide(L)'
;MYIIIAVNSGKKDGMSVFTGAGVAIITPMKANGEVNYDKLGEFLDYQINNSTDAIIICGTTGEASTLTHEEHVETIRFAADYVKKRVPVIAGTGSNCTETAVWLSQEAQKAGVDGCLVVTPYYNKATQKGLIQHYTAVAKSVDLPIIMYNVPGRTGCNIQPETAAKLAKDVDNIVAIKLR
;
A
#
# COMPACT_ATOMS: atom_id res chain seq x y z
N MET A 1 -7.86 -10.54 11.06
CA MET A 1 -8.72 -10.25 9.90
C MET A 1 -8.54 -8.79 9.57
N TYR A 2 -8.22 -8.45 8.31
CA TYR A 2 -8.11 -7.06 7.86
C TYR A 2 -9.34 -6.74 7.02
N ILE A 3 -9.93 -5.57 7.24
CA ILE A 3 -11.08 -5.11 6.48
C ILE A 3 -10.63 -3.93 5.63
N ILE A 4 -10.78 -4.03 4.31
CA ILE A 4 -10.62 -2.91 3.39
C ILE A 4 -12.02 -2.41 3.08
N ILE A 5 -12.31 -1.17 3.46
CA ILE A 5 -13.59 -0.53 3.19
C ILE A 5 -13.40 0.40 2.00
N ALA A 6 -14.10 0.12 0.89
CA ALA A 6 -14.16 1.05 -0.22
C ALA A 6 -14.88 2.33 0.22
N VAL A 7 -14.24 3.46 0.02
CA VAL A 7 -14.82 4.79 0.34
C VAL A 7 -15.34 5.38 -0.97
N ASN A 8 -16.39 4.78 -1.52
CA ASN A 8 -16.95 5.26 -2.77
C ASN A 8 -17.78 6.53 -2.51
N SER A 9 -17.27 7.66 -2.93
CA SER A 9 -17.90 8.98 -2.80
C SER A 9 -18.81 9.35 -3.98
N GLY A 10 -19.42 8.39 -4.65
CA GLY A 10 -20.35 8.65 -5.77
C GLY A 10 -19.67 9.20 -7.03
N LYS A 11 -18.37 9.00 -7.18
CA LYS A 11 -17.61 9.38 -8.37
C LYS A 11 -17.89 8.40 -9.50
N LYS A 12 -18.00 8.94 -10.72
CA LYS A 12 -18.20 8.17 -11.95
C LYS A 12 -17.14 7.07 -12.04
N ASP A 13 -17.58 5.86 -12.30
CA ASP A 13 -16.77 4.65 -12.46
C ASP A 13 -16.08 4.23 -11.16
N GLY A 14 -16.86 3.61 -10.25
CA GLY A 14 -16.36 3.09 -8.96
C GLY A 14 -15.12 2.20 -9.15
N MET A 15 -13.92 2.79 -9.04
CA MET A 15 -12.67 2.06 -9.11
C MET A 15 -12.48 1.26 -7.81
N SER A 16 -13.08 0.07 -7.77
CA SER A 16 -12.63 -0.96 -6.85
C SER A 16 -11.28 -1.43 -7.35
N VAL A 17 -10.22 -1.30 -6.54
CA VAL A 17 -8.88 -1.78 -6.90
C VAL A 17 -8.89 -3.29 -7.10
N PHE A 18 -9.69 -3.99 -6.32
CA PHE A 18 -10.01 -5.42 -6.44
C PHE A 18 -11.26 -5.74 -5.62
N THR A 19 -11.83 -6.92 -5.88
CA THR A 19 -12.91 -7.51 -5.09
C THR A 19 -12.46 -8.89 -4.61
N GLY A 20 -12.66 -9.21 -3.33
CA GLY A 20 -12.26 -10.49 -2.74
C GLY A 20 -11.14 -10.34 -1.71
N ALA A 21 -10.26 -11.34 -1.64
CA ALA A 21 -9.19 -11.44 -0.64
C ALA A 21 -7.87 -10.86 -1.13
N GLY A 22 -7.42 -9.76 -0.50
CA GLY A 22 -6.08 -9.22 -0.70
C GLY A 22 -5.12 -9.69 0.38
N VAL A 23 -4.03 -10.36 0.00
CA VAL A 23 -3.03 -10.90 0.92
C VAL A 23 -1.84 -9.98 1.06
N ALA A 24 -1.56 -9.53 2.30
CA ALA A 24 -0.30 -8.90 2.64
C ALA A 24 0.78 -9.98 2.77
N ILE A 25 1.58 -10.12 1.72
CA ILE A 25 2.60 -11.17 1.60
C ILE A 25 3.86 -10.82 2.40
N ILE A 26 4.58 -11.85 2.85
CA ILE A 26 5.90 -11.72 3.47
C ILE A 26 6.97 -11.37 2.42
N THR A 27 8.08 -10.82 2.87
CA THR A 27 9.31 -10.68 2.07
C THR A 27 10.31 -11.75 2.52
N PRO A 28 10.47 -12.86 1.77
CA PRO A 28 11.44 -13.88 2.13
C PRO A 28 12.86 -13.33 2.07
N MET A 29 13.67 -13.68 3.04
CA MET A 29 15.07 -13.24 3.12
C MET A 29 16.01 -14.44 3.16
N LYS A 30 17.22 -14.27 2.62
CA LYS A 30 18.33 -15.22 2.74
C LYS A 30 18.95 -15.11 4.13
N ALA A 31 19.81 -16.07 4.49
CA ALA A 31 20.52 -16.07 5.77
C ALA A 31 21.39 -14.82 6.00
N ASN A 32 21.83 -14.16 4.93
CA ASN A 32 22.61 -12.93 4.98
C ASN A 32 21.76 -11.65 5.05
N GLY A 33 20.42 -11.77 5.08
CA GLY A 33 19.49 -10.65 5.16
C GLY A 33 19.01 -10.09 3.81
N GLU A 34 19.60 -10.51 2.69
CA GLU A 34 19.15 -10.10 1.36
C GLU A 34 17.77 -10.68 1.01
N VAL A 35 16.98 -9.95 0.21
CA VAL A 35 15.71 -10.43 -0.30
C VAL A 35 15.92 -11.69 -1.17
N ASN A 36 15.13 -12.73 -0.89
CA ASN A 36 15.15 -13.96 -1.67
C ASN A 36 14.06 -13.94 -2.74
N TYR A 37 14.37 -13.43 -3.91
CA TYR A 37 13.42 -13.26 -5.01
C TYR A 37 12.90 -14.59 -5.55
N ASP A 38 13.69 -15.66 -5.55
CA ASP A 38 13.24 -16.99 -5.98
C ASP A 38 12.09 -17.47 -5.07
N LYS A 39 12.28 -17.36 -3.75
CA LYS A 39 11.24 -17.69 -2.78
C LYS A 39 10.05 -16.74 -2.83
N LEU A 40 10.27 -15.48 -3.10
CA LEU A 40 9.17 -14.53 -3.29
C LEU A 40 8.30 -14.94 -4.48
N GLY A 41 8.92 -15.34 -5.61
CA GLY A 41 8.21 -15.85 -6.77
C GLY A 41 7.36 -17.09 -6.46
N GLU A 42 7.93 -18.07 -5.74
CA GLU A 42 7.20 -19.26 -5.29
C GLU A 42 5.98 -18.87 -4.41
N PHE A 43 6.13 -17.92 -3.49
CA PHE A 43 5.01 -17.44 -2.65
C PHE A 43 3.95 -16.69 -3.43
N LEU A 44 4.34 -15.89 -4.41
CA LEU A 44 3.41 -15.21 -5.31
C LEU A 44 2.57 -16.21 -6.09
N ASP A 45 3.20 -17.23 -6.67
CA ASP A 45 2.51 -18.32 -7.37
C ASP A 45 1.59 -19.13 -6.43
N TYR A 46 2.07 -19.43 -5.22
CA TYR A 46 1.25 -20.11 -4.23
C TYR A 46 -0.04 -19.33 -3.92
N GLN A 47 0.07 -18.03 -3.68
CA GLN A 47 -1.10 -17.19 -3.37
C GLN A 47 -2.09 -17.14 -4.54
N ILE A 48 -1.58 -16.90 -5.75
CA ILE A 48 -2.41 -16.81 -6.96
C ILE A 48 -3.13 -18.13 -7.23
N ASN A 49 -2.42 -19.26 -7.12
CA ASN A 49 -2.98 -20.59 -7.35
C ASN A 49 -3.96 -21.03 -6.25
N ASN A 50 -3.96 -20.35 -5.09
CA ASN A 50 -4.87 -20.62 -3.98
C ASN A 50 -5.94 -19.51 -3.80
N SER A 51 -6.40 -18.93 -4.90
CA SER A 51 -7.55 -18.02 -4.96
C SER A 51 -7.37 -16.71 -4.20
N THR A 52 -6.16 -16.16 -4.18
CA THR A 52 -5.93 -14.78 -3.74
C THR A 52 -6.32 -13.83 -4.86
N ASP A 53 -7.15 -12.84 -4.57
CA ASP A 53 -7.66 -11.88 -5.55
C ASP A 53 -6.75 -10.66 -5.74
N ALA A 54 -5.87 -10.38 -4.80
CA ALA A 54 -4.87 -9.30 -4.90
C ALA A 54 -3.65 -9.56 -4.00
N ILE A 55 -2.47 -9.14 -4.45
CA ILE A 55 -1.23 -9.19 -3.66
C ILE A 55 -0.93 -7.80 -3.09
N ILE A 56 -0.64 -7.74 -1.80
CA ILE A 56 -0.15 -6.52 -1.15
C ILE A 56 1.32 -6.75 -0.81
N ILE A 57 2.21 -6.17 -1.61
CA ILE A 57 3.67 -6.29 -1.46
C ILE A 57 4.23 -5.15 -0.62
N CYS A 58 5.31 -5.38 0.11
CA CYS A 58 5.99 -4.39 0.95
C CYS A 58 5.05 -3.67 1.94
N GLY A 59 4.05 -4.38 2.47
CA GLY A 59 3.27 -3.91 3.61
C GLY A 59 4.01 -4.19 4.92
N THR A 60 3.33 -4.00 6.05
CA THR A 60 3.88 -4.29 7.40
C THR A 60 4.27 -5.77 7.54
N THR A 61 3.49 -6.70 6.97
CA THR A 61 3.80 -8.13 6.96
C THR A 61 5.03 -8.44 6.14
N GLY A 62 5.27 -7.67 5.08
CA GLY A 62 6.47 -7.76 4.25
C GLY A 62 7.67 -7.00 4.81
N GLU A 63 7.61 -6.56 6.06
CA GLU A 63 8.73 -5.92 6.78
C GLU A 63 9.35 -4.73 6.04
N ALA A 64 8.51 -3.94 5.34
CA ALA A 64 8.97 -2.81 4.52
C ALA A 64 9.84 -1.80 5.30
N SER A 65 9.64 -1.68 6.61
CA SER A 65 10.42 -0.77 7.47
C SER A 65 11.86 -1.22 7.73
N THR A 66 12.21 -2.45 7.39
CA THR A 66 13.57 -3.01 7.57
C THR A 66 14.32 -3.15 6.23
N LEU A 67 13.66 -2.89 5.11
CA LEU A 67 14.28 -2.84 3.80
C LEU A 67 14.96 -1.48 3.57
N THR A 68 16.08 -1.46 2.86
CA THR A 68 16.59 -0.21 2.28
C THR A 68 15.61 0.32 1.24
N HIS A 69 15.72 1.57 0.86
CA HIS A 69 14.84 2.15 -0.16
C HIS A 69 15.00 1.44 -1.51
N GLU A 70 16.21 1.05 -1.85
CA GLU A 70 16.54 0.31 -3.06
C GLU A 70 15.90 -1.09 -3.06
N GLU A 71 16.06 -1.85 -1.97
CA GLU A 71 15.43 -3.16 -1.80
C GLU A 71 13.90 -3.07 -1.85
N HIS A 72 13.33 -2.03 -1.24
CA HIS A 72 11.90 -1.80 -1.23
C HIS A 72 11.36 -1.62 -2.66
N VAL A 73 11.95 -0.71 -3.43
CA VAL A 73 11.57 -0.44 -4.83
C VAL A 73 11.78 -1.66 -5.70
N GLU A 74 12.92 -2.35 -5.55
CA GLU A 74 13.23 -3.55 -6.35
C GLU A 74 12.25 -4.69 -6.03
N THR A 75 11.86 -4.86 -4.76
CA THR A 75 10.87 -5.87 -4.36
C THR A 75 9.49 -5.58 -4.96
N ILE A 76 9.09 -4.30 -5.01
CA ILE A 76 7.84 -3.88 -5.68
C ILE A 76 7.92 -4.18 -7.18
N ARG A 77 9.02 -3.81 -7.84
CA ARG A 77 9.24 -4.02 -9.28
C ARG A 77 9.20 -5.51 -9.61
N PHE A 78 9.96 -6.32 -8.85
CA PHE A 78 9.96 -7.77 -9.00
C PHE A 78 8.54 -8.35 -8.91
N ALA A 79 7.77 -7.95 -7.90
CA ALA A 79 6.41 -8.48 -7.73
C ALA A 79 5.49 -8.08 -8.90
N ALA A 80 5.54 -6.84 -9.38
CA ALA A 80 4.75 -6.38 -10.52
C ALA A 80 5.10 -7.16 -11.80
N ASP A 81 6.40 -7.30 -12.08
CA ASP A 81 6.91 -8.00 -13.25
C ASP A 81 6.64 -9.51 -13.20
N TYR A 82 6.73 -10.12 -12.03
CA TYR A 82 6.51 -11.56 -11.84
C TYR A 82 5.02 -11.92 -11.92
N VAL A 83 4.17 -11.14 -11.27
CA VAL A 83 2.72 -11.36 -11.27
C VAL A 83 2.10 -11.15 -12.65
N LYS A 84 2.63 -10.24 -13.46
CA LYS A 84 2.22 -9.99 -14.85
C LYS A 84 0.71 -9.79 -15.00
N LYS A 85 0.11 -9.01 -14.10
CA LYS A 85 -1.32 -8.71 -14.10
C LYS A 85 -2.26 -9.94 -13.93
N ARG A 86 -1.76 -11.09 -13.49
CA ARG A 86 -2.61 -12.24 -13.16
C ARG A 86 -3.60 -11.91 -12.04
N VAL A 87 -3.18 -11.09 -11.10
CA VAL A 87 -4.01 -10.43 -10.07
C VAL A 87 -3.47 -9.02 -9.84
N PRO A 88 -4.26 -8.09 -9.31
CA PRO A 88 -3.75 -6.78 -8.92
C PRO A 88 -2.61 -6.84 -7.89
N VAL A 89 -1.61 -6.00 -8.08
CA VAL A 89 -0.49 -5.79 -7.14
C VAL A 89 -0.62 -4.42 -6.49
N ILE A 90 -0.74 -4.40 -5.17
CA ILE A 90 -0.83 -3.19 -4.36
C ILE A 90 0.49 -3.00 -3.62
N ALA A 91 1.17 -1.90 -3.83
CA ALA A 91 2.44 -1.62 -3.16
C ALA A 91 2.25 -0.87 -1.84
N GLY A 92 2.88 -1.35 -0.77
CA GLY A 92 3.03 -0.59 0.47
C GLY A 92 4.05 0.52 0.26
N THR A 93 3.61 1.78 0.21
CA THR A 93 4.46 2.93 -0.08
C THR A 93 4.44 4.00 1.03
N GLY A 94 3.69 3.74 2.11
CA GLY A 94 3.59 4.67 3.23
C GLY A 94 4.91 4.81 4.01
N SER A 95 5.17 6.02 4.47
CA SER A 95 6.31 6.38 5.33
C SER A 95 5.87 7.46 6.33
N ASN A 96 6.62 7.61 7.42
CA ASN A 96 6.46 8.74 8.33
C ASN A 96 7.07 10.05 7.78
N CYS A 97 7.86 9.98 6.73
CA CYS A 97 8.34 11.11 5.95
C CYS A 97 7.47 11.24 4.68
N THR A 98 6.84 12.39 4.50
CA THR A 98 5.95 12.63 3.35
C THR A 98 6.70 12.54 2.01
N GLU A 99 7.91 13.10 1.93
CA GLU A 99 8.74 13.04 0.73
C GLU A 99 9.10 11.60 0.35
N THR A 100 9.45 10.77 1.33
CA THR A 100 9.71 9.34 1.11
C THR A 100 8.46 8.61 0.61
N ALA A 101 7.27 8.87 1.20
CA ALA A 101 6.03 8.26 0.77
C ALA A 101 5.65 8.68 -0.67
N VAL A 102 5.87 9.95 -1.03
CA VAL A 102 5.70 10.46 -2.39
C VAL A 102 6.63 9.73 -3.35
N TRP A 103 7.92 9.69 -3.04
CA TRP A 103 8.92 9.05 -3.90
C TRP A 103 8.64 7.55 -4.08
N LEU A 104 8.37 6.81 -3.00
CA LEU A 104 8.01 5.39 -3.09
C LEU A 104 6.77 5.15 -3.94
N SER A 105 5.76 6.01 -3.82
CA SER A 105 4.54 5.89 -4.63
C SER A 105 4.80 6.14 -6.12
N GLN A 106 5.68 7.09 -6.44
CA GLN A 106 6.10 7.35 -7.82
C GLN A 106 6.91 6.19 -8.41
N GLU A 107 7.83 5.59 -7.63
CA GLU A 107 8.58 4.41 -8.06
C GLU A 107 7.66 3.19 -8.25
N ALA A 108 6.67 3.00 -7.36
CA ALA A 108 5.66 1.97 -7.50
C ALA A 108 4.81 2.17 -8.79
N GLN A 109 4.44 3.41 -9.10
CA GLN A 109 3.74 3.72 -10.36
C GLN A 109 4.59 3.37 -11.59
N LYS A 110 5.88 3.71 -11.57
CA LYS A 110 6.82 3.33 -12.65
C LYS A 110 6.97 1.82 -12.78
N ALA A 111 6.93 1.09 -11.67
CA ALA A 111 6.94 -0.38 -11.66
C ALA A 111 5.64 -1.00 -12.20
N GLY A 112 4.58 -0.22 -12.41
CA GLY A 112 3.33 -0.68 -13.02
C GLY A 112 2.41 -1.42 -12.06
N VAL A 113 2.45 -1.14 -10.76
CA VAL A 113 1.48 -1.69 -9.78
C VAL A 113 0.07 -1.11 -10.02
N ASP A 114 -0.94 -1.72 -9.39
CA ASP A 114 -2.34 -1.36 -9.59
C ASP A 114 -2.90 -0.42 -8.51
N GLY A 115 -2.12 -0.15 -7.46
CA GLY A 115 -2.48 0.78 -6.40
C GLY A 115 -1.42 0.87 -5.31
N CYS A 116 -1.60 1.82 -4.40
CA CYS A 116 -0.71 2.03 -3.26
C CYS A 116 -1.46 1.85 -1.94
N LEU A 117 -0.85 1.15 -1.00
CA LEU A 117 -1.26 1.07 0.40
C LEU A 117 -0.38 2.01 1.23
N VAL A 118 -0.96 3.09 1.74
CA VAL A 118 -0.24 4.14 2.45
C VAL A 118 -0.60 4.10 3.93
N VAL A 119 0.32 3.62 4.77
CA VAL A 119 0.16 3.64 6.22
C VAL A 119 0.26 5.07 6.75
N THR A 120 -0.47 5.37 7.83
CA THR A 120 -0.31 6.67 8.53
C THR A 120 1.15 6.89 8.92
N PRO A 121 1.62 8.16 8.93
CA PRO A 121 2.92 8.48 9.52
C PRO A 121 3.01 7.88 10.93
N TYR A 122 3.97 7.00 11.12
CA TYR A 122 4.25 6.35 12.40
C TYR A 122 5.28 7.16 13.19
N TYR A 123 5.31 7.01 14.53
CA TYR A 123 6.26 7.66 15.42
C TYR A 123 6.01 9.18 15.64
N ASN A 124 5.78 9.97 14.58
CA ASN A 124 5.70 11.45 14.60
C ASN A 124 4.41 11.97 15.27
N LYS A 125 3.40 11.13 15.52
CA LYS A 125 2.10 11.53 16.11
C LYS A 125 1.44 12.69 15.35
N ALA A 126 1.26 12.52 14.04
CA ALA A 126 0.67 13.52 13.16
C ALA A 126 -0.73 13.95 13.64
N THR A 127 -1.02 15.25 13.53
CA THR A 127 -2.38 15.78 13.74
C THR A 127 -3.31 15.42 12.58
N GLN A 128 -4.64 15.51 12.76
CA GLN A 128 -5.59 15.27 11.67
C GLN A 128 -5.36 16.19 10.46
N LYS A 129 -5.02 17.46 10.69
CA LYS A 129 -4.63 18.39 9.63
C LYS A 129 -3.36 17.94 8.92
N GLY A 130 -2.37 17.46 9.67
CA GLY A 130 -1.14 16.90 9.11
C GLY A 130 -1.40 15.65 8.27
N LEU A 131 -2.31 14.76 8.71
CA LEU A 131 -2.74 13.60 7.94
C LEU A 131 -3.39 13.99 6.62
N ILE A 132 -4.28 14.99 6.62
CA ILE A 132 -4.90 15.52 5.39
C ILE A 132 -3.83 16.01 4.42
N GLN A 133 -2.86 16.78 4.89
CA GLN A 133 -1.77 17.29 4.05
C GLN A 133 -0.89 16.16 3.51
N HIS A 134 -0.49 15.21 4.37
CA HIS A 134 0.33 14.05 4.00
C HIS A 134 -0.33 13.21 2.90
N TYR A 135 -1.56 12.74 3.14
CA TYR A 135 -2.27 11.90 2.16
C TYR A 135 -2.58 12.65 0.87
N THR A 136 -2.91 13.93 0.95
CA THR A 136 -3.12 14.77 -0.25
C THR A 136 -1.84 14.90 -1.07
N ALA A 137 -0.69 15.10 -0.43
CA ALA A 137 0.60 15.17 -1.12
C ALA A 137 0.95 13.86 -1.84
N VAL A 138 0.80 12.72 -1.15
CA VAL A 138 1.04 11.40 -1.74
C VAL A 138 0.08 11.14 -2.90
N ALA A 139 -1.21 11.34 -2.69
CA ALA A 139 -2.22 11.06 -3.71
C ALA A 139 -2.06 11.92 -4.97
N LYS A 140 -1.69 13.21 -4.82
CA LYS A 140 -1.44 14.10 -5.96
C LYS A 140 -0.15 13.81 -6.73
N SER A 141 0.74 12.98 -6.19
CA SER A 141 2.01 12.66 -6.83
C SER A 141 1.93 11.51 -7.84
N VAL A 142 0.80 10.80 -7.88
CA VAL A 142 0.57 9.63 -8.73
C VAL A 142 -0.87 9.58 -9.23
N ASP A 143 -1.10 8.84 -10.31
CA ASP A 143 -2.45 8.55 -10.84
C ASP A 143 -3.04 7.25 -10.28
N LEU A 144 -2.29 6.54 -9.45
CA LEU A 144 -2.70 5.26 -8.87
C LEU A 144 -3.78 5.45 -7.79
N PRO A 145 -4.67 4.47 -7.63
CA PRO A 145 -5.56 4.39 -6.47
C PRO A 145 -4.77 4.29 -5.17
N ILE A 146 -5.17 5.09 -4.19
CA ILE A 146 -4.57 5.12 -2.84
C ILE A 146 -5.53 4.47 -1.85
N ILE A 147 -5.02 3.48 -1.11
CA ILE A 147 -5.68 2.86 0.03
C ILE A 147 -5.02 3.42 1.29
N MET A 148 -5.75 4.19 2.08
CA MET A 148 -5.26 4.63 3.39
C MET A 148 -5.12 3.41 4.32
N TYR A 149 -4.07 3.35 5.13
CA TYR A 149 -3.93 2.28 6.11
C TYR A 149 -3.84 2.85 7.52
N ASN A 150 -4.89 2.57 8.32
CA ASN A 150 -5.03 3.00 9.69
C ASN A 150 -4.77 1.82 10.63
N VAL A 151 -3.70 1.89 11.40
CA VAL A 151 -3.27 0.85 12.35
C VAL A 151 -2.71 1.48 13.63
N PRO A 152 -3.57 2.12 14.45
CA PRO A 152 -3.13 2.94 15.59
C PRO A 152 -2.23 2.21 16.57
N GLY A 153 -2.45 0.91 16.78
CA GLY A 153 -1.64 0.09 17.68
C GLY A 153 -0.17 -0.08 17.25
N ARG A 154 0.16 0.21 15.97
CA ARG A 154 1.54 0.16 15.47
C ARG A 154 2.11 1.55 15.22
N THR A 155 1.29 2.49 14.81
CA THR A 155 1.75 3.82 14.37
C THR A 155 1.68 4.87 15.47
N GLY A 156 0.86 4.65 16.50
CA GLY A 156 0.54 5.69 17.50
C GLY A 156 -0.26 6.85 16.90
N CYS A 157 -0.82 6.66 15.70
CA CYS A 157 -1.58 7.66 14.97
C CYS A 157 -2.90 7.05 14.47
N ASN A 158 -4.02 7.73 14.69
CA ASN A 158 -5.34 7.28 14.29
C ASN A 158 -5.99 8.29 13.33
N ILE A 159 -6.42 7.82 12.17
CA ILE A 159 -7.24 8.62 11.24
C ILE A 159 -8.67 8.64 11.80
N GLN A 160 -9.17 9.81 12.16
CA GLN A 160 -10.55 9.96 12.59
C GLN A 160 -11.52 9.76 11.41
N PRO A 161 -12.75 9.28 11.64
CA PRO A 161 -13.73 9.05 10.57
C PRO A 161 -13.97 10.29 9.68
N GLU A 162 -14.04 11.48 10.30
CA GLU A 162 -14.24 12.74 9.61
C GLU A 162 -13.06 13.08 8.69
N THR A 163 -11.84 12.77 9.13
CA THR A 163 -10.62 12.94 8.33
C THR A 163 -10.61 12.00 7.13
N ALA A 164 -10.96 10.74 7.34
CA ALA A 164 -11.05 9.76 6.27
C ALA A 164 -12.13 10.14 5.25
N ALA A 165 -13.31 10.54 5.72
CA ALA A 165 -14.41 11.00 4.86
C ALA A 165 -14.03 12.24 4.05
N LYS A 166 -13.35 13.21 4.69
CA LYS A 166 -12.88 14.43 4.00
C LYS A 166 -11.87 14.08 2.91
N LEU A 167 -10.88 13.24 3.20
CA LEU A 167 -9.88 12.81 2.22
C LEU A 167 -10.53 12.09 1.04
N ALA A 168 -11.44 11.16 1.30
CA ALA A 168 -12.16 10.44 0.25
C ALA A 168 -13.04 11.34 -0.62
N LYS A 169 -13.60 12.42 -0.05
CA LYS A 169 -14.40 13.38 -0.78
C LYS A 169 -13.56 14.35 -1.64
N ASP A 170 -12.46 14.85 -1.07
CA ASP A 170 -11.72 15.98 -1.65
C ASP A 170 -10.55 15.52 -2.55
N VAL A 171 -10.16 14.23 -2.51
CA VAL A 171 -9.03 13.69 -3.26
C VAL A 171 -9.48 12.49 -4.06
N ASP A 172 -9.47 12.63 -5.39
CA ASP A 172 -10.15 11.72 -6.31
C ASP A 172 -9.63 10.28 -6.27
N ASN A 173 -8.34 10.09 -6.16
CA ASN A 173 -7.72 8.78 -6.17
C ASN A 173 -7.54 8.14 -4.78
N ILE A 174 -8.04 8.74 -3.70
CA ILE A 174 -8.19 8.07 -2.41
C ILE A 174 -9.49 7.26 -2.44
N VAL A 175 -9.37 5.93 -2.59
CA VAL A 175 -10.52 5.06 -2.92
C VAL A 175 -10.93 4.12 -1.78
N ALA A 176 -10.06 3.89 -0.81
CA ALA A 176 -10.36 2.95 0.27
C ALA A 176 -9.57 3.25 1.55
N ILE A 177 -10.00 2.63 2.64
CA ILE A 177 -9.27 2.58 3.91
C ILE A 177 -9.17 1.13 4.39
N LYS A 178 -7.96 0.71 4.77
CA LYS A 178 -7.69 -0.55 5.47
C LYS A 178 -7.62 -0.26 6.96
N LEU A 179 -8.39 -1.00 7.75
CA LEU A 179 -8.46 -0.90 9.20
C LEU A 179 -7.87 -2.14 9.88
N ARG A 180 -7.26 -1.92 11.05
CA ARG A 180 -6.80 -2.98 11.96
C ARG A 180 -6.88 -2.50 13.41
#